data_e3fba8eac02e76d86616827c704a2495
#
_entry.id   e3fba8eac02e76d86616827c704a2495
#
_cell.length_a   1.000
_cell.length_b   1.000
_cell.length_c   1.000
_cell.angle_alpha   90.00
_cell.angle_beta   90.00
_cell.angle_gamma   90.00
#
_symmetry.space_group_name_H-M   'P 1'
#
loop_
_entity.id
_entity.type
_entity.pdbx_description
1 polymer ?
#
loop_
_entity_poly.entity_id
_entity_poly.type
_entity_poly.pdbx_seq_one_letter_code
_entity_poly.pdbx_strand_id
1 'polypeptide(L)'
;DVDVGEETILLTAEQNNTTKGRVINIIVKYEGAESVEISVMQENIEVPRENLTLELEISEIGPTSVTIDIKASHPDMTWIPMVTYKEYWDQKPSDEDVFISDLAYFEYLADNAGITREEFLVDMLGMGSQEGIVIDGLTPNTEFVIYAYGLTADGERTTDIVAREATTEKPYEGDITFDFDIKEEDYIMEFVVTPSHKGVNYYHGVATEAEIEAWKELAASDNLRDAIQVGDIEANIDMFVSYGFIDSRKEYFDMCNVYDTVNDGWERVKADTKYILYAAKWDENCDLIGEVSTAEYTTAPAEMSSNKVTVEIKEVNQSQVTISVKTTTNDPYVIIPMKSEDIEGMTDDEIFNYVTSAYDYLVSEYTFNGDHTRTFSRMRPETNYTILIFGNTAGTMTTEMVKVEVTTTASGDPKDCTFTFNIV
;
A
#
# COMPACT_ATOMS: atom_id res chain seq x y z
N ASP A 1 33.58 -13.18 22.22
CA ASP A 1 33.49 -13.57 23.65
C ASP A 1 33.90 -12.39 24.52
N VAL A 2 33.31 -12.28 25.68
CA VAL A 2 33.62 -11.27 26.71
C VAL A 2 34.09 -11.97 27.97
N ASP A 3 35.32 -11.68 28.40
CA ASP A 3 35.85 -12.15 29.65
C ASP A 3 36.10 -10.97 30.59
N VAL A 4 35.55 -11.01 31.78
CA VAL A 4 35.57 -9.93 32.76
C VAL A 4 36.53 -10.32 33.91
N GLY A 5 37.71 -9.69 33.92
CA GLY A 5 38.67 -9.79 35.02
C GLY A 5 38.39 -8.77 36.13
N GLU A 6 39.21 -8.79 37.20
CA GLU A 6 39.06 -7.86 38.35
C GLU A 6 39.25 -6.38 37.97
N GLU A 7 40.05 -6.06 36.94
CA GLU A 7 40.36 -4.69 36.51
C GLU A 7 40.25 -4.51 35.00
N THR A 8 39.92 -5.56 34.23
CA THR A 8 39.91 -5.53 32.76
C THR A 8 38.73 -6.30 32.19
N ILE A 9 38.24 -5.81 31.07
CA ILE A 9 37.28 -6.52 30.20
C ILE A 9 38.04 -6.89 28.94
N LEU A 10 38.21 -8.17 28.67
CA LEU A 10 38.82 -8.69 27.44
C LEU A 10 37.70 -9.01 26.44
N LEU A 11 37.76 -8.36 25.30
CA LEU A 11 36.87 -8.60 24.15
C LEU A 11 37.64 -9.42 23.11
N THR A 12 37.12 -10.58 22.77
CA THR A 12 37.65 -11.41 21.70
C THR A 12 36.58 -11.54 20.62
N ALA A 13 36.94 -11.13 19.41
CA ALA A 13 36.09 -11.31 18.24
C ALA A 13 36.83 -12.13 17.19
N GLU A 14 36.11 -12.98 16.46
CA GLU A 14 36.64 -13.58 15.26
C GLU A 14 36.95 -12.52 14.22
N GLN A 15 37.94 -12.76 13.35
CA GLN A 15 38.31 -11.85 12.28
C GLN A 15 37.07 -11.54 11.44
N ASN A 16 36.87 -10.25 11.12
CA ASN A 16 35.84 -9.85 10.19
C ASN A 16 36.32 -10.14 8.76
N ASN A 17 35.83 -11.21 8.17
CA ASN A 17 36.15 -11.61 6.80
C ASN A 17 35.15 -11.04 5.77
N THR A 18 34.40 -10.01 6.14
CA THR A 18 33.41 -9.37 5.28
C THR A 18 33.89 -7.99 4.85
N THR A 19 33.33 -7.48 3.77
CA THR A 19 33.60 -6.12 3.26
C THR A 19 32.90 -5.02 4.05
N LYS A 20 32.04 -5.38 5.03
CA LYS A 20 31.36 -4.43 5.92
C LYS A 20 32.06 -4.37 7.27
N GLY A 21 32.35 -3.16 7.74
CA GLY A 21 32.75 -2.93 9.12
C GLY A 21 31.63 -3.37 10.08
N ARG A 22 32.01 -3.87 11.24
CA ARG A 22 31.05 -4.25 12.31
C ARG A 22 31.21 -3.31 13.49
N VAL A 23 30.09 -2.82 14.03
CA VAL A 23 30.08 -2.01 15.25
C VAL A 23 29.30 -2.76 16.32
N ILE A 24 29.91 -2.88 17.50
CA ILE A 24 29.27 -3.48 18.69
C ILE A 24 29.30 -2.41 19.77
N ASN A 25 28.12 -2.08 20.31
CA ASN A 25 28.00 -1.21 21.48
C ASN A 25 27.87 -2.06 22.75
N ILE A 26 28.80 -1.89 23.68
CA ILE A 26 28.87 -2.60 24.95
C ILE A 26 28.49 -1.62 26.04
N ILE A 27 27.45 -1.95 26.80
CA ILE A 27 27.03 -1.16 27.94
C ILE A 27 27.50 -1.85 29.21
N VAL A 28 28.48 -1.22 29.89
CA VAL A 28 28.97 -1.69 31.19
C VAL A 28 28.10 -1.05 32.28
N LYS A 29 27.46 -1.91 33.08
CA LYS A 29 26.63 -1.47 34.21
C LYS A 29 27.19 -2.01 35.52
N TYR A 30 27.26 -1.15 36.53
CA TYR A 30 27.58 -1.53 37.89
C TYR A 30 26.54 -0.94 38.85
N GLU A 31 26.15 -1.68 39.84
CA GLU A 31 25.12 -1.26 40.79
C GLU A 31 25.58 -0.03 41.56
N GLY A 32 24.85 1.07 41.46
CA GLY A 32 25.15 2.36 42.09
C GLY A 32 26.07 3.31 41.34
N ALA A 33 26.45 2.98 40.09
CA ALA A 33 27.22 3.84 39.20
C ALA A 33 26.49 4.12 37.90
N GLU A 34 26.87 5.18 37.19
CA GLU A 34 26.38 5.46 35.82
C GLU A 34 26.92 4.38 34.86
N SER A 35 26.08 3.99 33.91
CA SER A 35 26.50 3.05 32.87
C SER A 35 27.47 3.71 31.88
N VAL A 36 28.47 2.94 31.46
CA VAL A 36 29.45 3.38 30.44
C VAL A 36 29.16 2.63 29.14
N GLU A 37 29.01 3.35 28.05
CA GLU A 37 28.88 2.78 26.71
C GLU A 37 30.23 2.83 25.99
N ILE A 38 30.64 1.69 25.44
CA ILE A 38 31.87 1.50 24.70
C ILE A 38 31.50 1.02 23.29
N SER A 39 31.79 1.80 22.28
CA SER A 39 31.66 1.37 20.88
C SER A 39 32.96 0.73 20.40
N VAL A 40 32.89 -0.50 19.93
CA VAL A 40 34.03 -1.21 19.33
C VAL A 40 33.72 -1.44 17.88
N MET A 41 34.59 -0.90 17.00
CA MET A 41 34.53 -1.10 15.57
C MET A 41 35.57 -2.12 15.13
N GLN A 42 35.12 -3.09 14.35
CA GLN A 42 36.00 -4.04 13.68
C GLN A 42 36.02 -3.68 12.19
N GLU A 43 37.20 -3.36 11.67
CA GLU A 43 37.37 -3.01 10.26
C GLU A 43 37.06 -4.20 9.35
N ASN A 44 36.68 -3.89 8.11
CA ASN A 44 36.47 -4.86 7.04
C ASN A 44 37.78 -5.31 6.42
N ILE A 45 37.75 -6.43 5.68
CA ILE A 45 38.85 -6.78 4.75
C ILE A 45 38.59 -6.06 3.45
N GLU A 46 39.62 -5.34 2.96
CA GLU A 46 39.60 -4.88 1.57
C GLU A 46 39.81 -6.09 0.64
N VAL A 47 38.82 -6.38 -0.18
CA VAL A 47 38.94 -7.37 -1.26
C VAL A 47 39.80 -6.71 -2.34
N PRO A 48 40.93 -7.32 -2.76
CA PRO A 48 41.74 -6.75 -3.83
C PRO A 48 40.93 -6.60 -5.12
N ARG A 49 40.67 -5.36 -5.56
CA ARG A 49 39.81 -5.04 -6.71
C ARG A 49 40.32 -5.64 -8.04
N GLU A 50 41.61 -5.84 -8.18
CA GLU A 50 42.27 -6.39 -9.37
C GLU A 50 41.87 -7.82 -9.74
N ASN A 51 41.19 -8.54 -8.82
CA ASN A 51 40.78 -9.91 -9.02
C ASN A 51 39.23 -10.12 -8.96
N LEU A 52 38.47 -9.03 -8.88
CA LEU A 52 37.03 -9.14 -8.86
C LEU A 52 36.47 -9.37 -10.28
N THR A 53 35.66 -10.39 -10.41
CA THR A 53 34.93 -10.71 -11.65
C THR A 53 33.48 -10.99 -11.38
N LEU A 54 32.66 -10.72 -12.38
CA LEU A 54 31.23 -10.97 -12.37
C LEU A 54 30.86 -11.77 -13.62
N GLU A 55 29.99 -12.78 -13.48
CA GLU A 55 29.37 -13.46 -14.60
C GLU A 55 27.87 -13.24 -14.54
N LEU A 56 27.25 -13.01 -15.69
CA LEU A 56 25.82 -12.82 -15.88
C LEU A 56 25.30 -13.89 -16.83
N GLU A 57 24.31 -14.67 -16.40
CA GLU A 57 23.60 -15.62 -17.23
C GLU A 57 22.10 -15.27 -17.24
N ILE A 58 21.43 -15.44 -18.38
CA ILE A 58 19.98 -15.32 -18.50
C ILE A 58 19.43 -16.73 -18.42
N SER A 59 18.58 -17.01 -17.41
CA SER A 59 18.02 -18.32 -17.15
C SER A 59 16.59 -18.46 -17.67
N GLU A 60 15.82 -17.37 -17.75
CA GLU A 60 14.47 -17.38 -18.32
C GLU A 60 14.19 -16.03 -19.02
N ILE A 61 13.43 -16.08 -20.12
CA ILE A 61 12.93 -14.91 -20.83
C ILE A 61 11.43 -15.05 -20.94
N GLY A 62 10.70 -14.09 -20.41
CA GLY A 62 9.25 -13.96 -20.55
C GLY A 62 8.89 -12.79 -21.46
N PRO A 63 7.59 -12.51 -21.64
CA PRO A 63 7.14 -11.38 -22.43
C PRO A 63 7.43 -10.02 -21.79
N THR A 64 7.43 -9.96 -20.47
CA THR A 64 7.63 -8.70 -19.72
C THR A 64 8.71 -8.81 -18.66
N SER A 65 9.41 -9.93 -18.59
CA SER A 65 10.43 -10.20 -17.59
C SER A 65 11.60 -11.01 -18.14
N VAL A 66 12.74 -10.87 -17.47
CA VAL A 66 13.92 -11.69 -17.69
C VAL A 66 14.44 -12.14 -16.33
N THR A 67 14.72 -13.45 -16.19
CA THR A 67 15.36 -13.98 -14.99
C THR A 67 16.84 -14.14 -15.25
N ILE A 68 17.65 -13.64 -14.32
CA ILE A 68 19.11 -13.68 -14.43
C ILE A 68 19.76 -14.36 -13.24
N ASP A 69 20.93 -14.91 -13.46
CA ASP A 69 21.80 -15.45 -12.45
C ASP A 69 23.12 -14.68 -12.46
N ILE A 70 23.55 -14.25 -11.29
CA ILE A 70 24.80 -13.52 -11.08
C ILE A 70 25.78 -14.39 -10.30
N LYS A 71 26.99 -14.60 -10.85
CA LYS A 71 28.09 -15.25 -10.14
C LYS A 71 29.17 -14.24 -9.84
N ALA A 72 29.35 -13.93 -8.58
CA ALA A 72 30.38 -13.04 -8.09
C ALA A 72 31.61 -13.83 -7.65
N SER A 73 32.81 -13.37 -7.97
CA SER A 73 34.07 -14.02 -7.59
C SER A 73 34.36 -13.99 -6.08
N HIS A 74 33.65 -13.13 -5.33
CA HIS A 74 33.78 -13.00 -3.88
C HIS A 74 32.42 -12.86 -3.21
N PRO A 75 32.15 -13.52 -2.06
CA PRO A 75 30.84 -13.51 -1.40
C PRO A 75 30.40 -12.13 -0.91
N ASP A 76 31.33 -11.24 -0.60
CA ASP A 76 31.03 -9.89 -0.12
C ASP A 76 31.12 -8.82 -1.23
N MET A 77 31.35 -9.23 -2.47
CA MET A 77 31.35 -8.33 -3.61
C MET A 77 29.94 -7.80 -3.86
N THR A 78 29.80 -6.48 -3.93
CA THR A 78 28.56 -5.82 -4.29
C THR A 78 28.51 -5.51 -5.79
N TRP A 79 27.31 -5.55 -6.34
CA TRP A 79 27.07 -5.35 -7.78
C TRP A 79 25.65 -4.82 -8.00
N ILE A 80 25.43 -4.30 -9.22
CA ILE A 80 24.11 -3.84 -9.65
C ILE A 80 23.75 -4.44 -11.01
N PRO A 81 22.52 -5.01 -11.18
CA PRO A 81 22.00 -5.40 -12.47
C PRO A 81 21.24 -4.23 -13.09
N MET A 82 21.38 -4.06 -14.37
CA MET A 82 20.75 -3.01 -15.14
C MET A 82 20.14 -3.58 -16.41
N VAL A 83 19.13 -2.90 -16.93
CA VAL A 83 18.49 -3.21 -18.21
C VAL A 83 18.31 -1.94 -19.02
N THR A 84 18.53 -2.03 -20.31
CA THR A 84 18.27 -0.92 -21.23
C THR A 84 17.81 -1.43 -22.58
N TYR A 85 17.10 -0.62 -23.34
CA TYR A 85 16.78 -0.95 -24.74
C TYR A 85 18.06 -1.08 -25.55
N LYS A 86 18.11 -2.11 -26.43
CA LYS A 86 19.29 -2.34 -27.27
C LYS A 86 19.64 -1.11 -28.12
N GLU A 87 18.67 -0.39 -28.63
CA GLU A 87 18.89 0.83 -29.41
C GLU A 87 19.65 1.93 -28.63
N TYR A 88 19.42 2.06 -27.30
CA TYR A 88 20.15 3.00 -26.45
C TYR A 88 21.55 2.50 -26.12
N TRP A 89 21.66 1.20 -25.88
CA TRP A 89 22.96 0.55 -25.66
C TRP A 89 23.91 0.76 -26.84
N ASP A 90 23.43 0.53 -28.07
CA ASP A 90 24.24 0.65 -29.30
C ASP A 90 24.72 2.08 -29.58
N GLN A 91 24.13 3.07 -28.91
CA GLN A 91 24.57 4.49 -28.98
C GLN A 91 25.68 4.83 -28.01
N LYS A 92 26.02 3.96 -27.07
CA LYS A 92 27.09 4.21 -26.08
C LYS A 92 28.43 3.82 -26.66
N PRO A 93 29.43 4.75 -26.67
CA PRO A 93 30.73 4.51 -27.29
C PRO A 93 31.62 3.54 -26.50
N SER A 94 31.41 3.42 -25.20
CA SER A 94 32.26 2.59 -24.33
C SER A 94 31.53 2.20 -23.02
N ASP A 95 32.08 1.22 -22.30
CA ASP A 95 31.64 0.84 -20.95
C ASP A 95 31.72 2.01 -19.96
N GLU A 96 32.67 2.91 -20.17
CA GLU A 96 32.81 4.11 -19.31
C GLU A 96 31.63 5.07 -19.52
N ASP A 97 31.17 5.24 -20.77
CA ASP A 97 30.00 6.08 -21.07
C ASP A 97 28.72 5.47 -20.51
N VAL A 98 28.57 4.13 -20.49
CA VAL A 98 27.48 3.42 -19.83
C VAL A 98 27.52 3.72 -18.34
N PHE A 99 28.65 3.49 -17.69
CA PHE A 99 28.83 3.69 -16.25
C PHE A 99 28.53 5.13 -15.80
N ILE A 100 29.04 6.13 -16.53
CA ILE A 100 28.77 7.54 -16.23
C ILE A 100 27.29 7.86 -16.37
N SER A 101 26.63 7.30 -17.37
CA SER A 101 25.19 7.46 -17.56
C SER A 101 24.39 6.86 -16.41
N ASP A 102 24.77 5.69 -15.92
CA ASP A 102 24.13 5.01 -14.81
C ASP A 102 24.30 5.79 -13.50
N LEU A 103 25.50 6.29 -13.22
CA LEU A 103 25.74 7.14 -12.04
C LEU A 103 24.88 8.41 -12.05
N ALA A 104 24.72 9.05 -13.22
CA ALA A 104 23.85 10.21 -13.35
C ALA A 104 22.37 9.85 -13.12
N TYR A 105 21.95 8.66 -13.56
CA TYR A 105 20.61 8.15 -13.32
C TYR A 105 20.37 7.83 -11.83
N PHE A 106 21.31 7.21 -11.14
CA PHE A 106 21.21 6.96 -9.70
C PHE A 106 21.17 8.26 -8.89
N GLU A 107 21.94 9.26 -9.26
CA GLU A 107 21.87 10.60 -8.65
C GLU A 107 20.47 11.21 -8.82
N TYR A 108 19.94 11.16 -10.04
CA TYR A 108 18.57 11.65 -10.33
C TYR A 108 17.50 10.92 -9.49
N LEU A 109 17.60 9.59 -9.34
CA LEU A 109 16.65 8.83 -8.53
C LEU A 109 16.76 9.15 -7.03
N ALA A 110 18.00 9.29 -6.52
CA ALA A 110 18.26 9.66 -5.14
C ALA A 110 17.73 11.07 -4.82
N ASP A 111 17.97 12.04 -5.71
CA ASP A 111 17.45 13.41 -5.58
C ASP A 111 15.93 13.44 -5.53
N ASN A 112 15.25 12.65 -6.38
CA ASN A 112 13.78 12.55 -6.37
C ASN A 112 13.25 11.90 -5.09
N ALA A 113 13.99 10.98 -4.50
CA ALA A 113 13.66 10.35 -3.24
C ALA A 113 14.03 11.21 -2.00
N GLY A 114 14.79 12.29 -2.19
CA GLY A 114 15.28 13.17 -1.12
C GLY A 114 16.33 12.53 -0.22
N ILE A 115 17.12 11.58 -0.77
CA ILE A 115 18.21 10.87 -0.10
C ILE A 115 19.52 11.05 -0.86
N THR A 116 20.63 10.67 -0.26
CA THR A 116 21.92 10.66 -0.96
C THR A 116 22.04 9.48 -1.92
N ARG A 117 22.88 9.61 -2.96
CA ARG A 117 23.16 8.48 -3.86
C ARG A 117 23.73 7.28 -3.12
N GLU A 118 24.55 7.48 -2.09
CA GLU A 118 25.09 6.41 -1.27
C GLU A 118 23.98 5.64 -0.54
N GLU A 119 23.04 6.34 0.08
CA GLU A 119 21.86 5.73 0.71
C GLU A 119 21.01 4.96 -0.31
N PHE A 120 20.77 5.53 -1.48
CA PHE A 120 20.04 4.87 -2.57
C PHE A 120 20.76 3.59 -3.03
N LEU A 121 22.07 3.63 -3.24
CA LEU A 121 22.83 2.48 -3.71
C LEU A 121 22.91 1.36 -2.67
N VAL A 122 22.98 1.66 -1.38
CA VAL A 122 22.97 0.63 -0.31
C VAL A 122 21.75 -0.28 -0.43
N ASP A 123 20.58 0.26 -0.79
CA ASP A 123 19.34 -0.50 -0.92
C ASP A 123 19.24 -1.26 -2.25
N MET A 124 19.92 -0.78 -3.30
CA MET A 124 19.84 -1.36 -4.65
C MET A 124 20.90 -2.41 -4.96
N LEU A 125 21.99 -2.44 -4.20
CA LEU A 125 23.12 -3.34 -4.48
C LEU A 125 22.82 -4.79 -4.08
N GLY A 126 23.00 -5.71 -5.04
CA GLY A 126 23.14 -7.13 -4.76
C GLY A 126 24.49 -7.45 -4.15
N MET A 127 24.62 -8.60 -3.48
CA MET A 127 25.88 -9.04 -2.86
C MET A 127 26.10 -10.53 -3.08
N GLY A 128 27.34 -10.90 -3.40
CA GLY A 128 27.73 -12.29 -3.65
C GLY A 128 27.04 -12.90 -4.88
N SER A 129 27.07 -14.21 -4.99
CA SER A 129 26.35 -14.90 -6.07
C SER A 129 24.87 -15.05 -5.73
N GLN A 130 24.01 -14.77 -6.69
CA GLN A 130 22.55 -14.90 -6.56
C GLN A 130 21.97 -15.52 -7.84
N GLU A 131 20.96 -16.35 -7.68
CA GLU A 131 20.23 -17.03 -8.76
C GLU A 131 18.74 -16.60 -8.73
N GLY A 132 18.10 -16.62 -9.88
CA GLY A 132 16.66 -16.37 -9.99
C GLY A 132 16.25 -14.92 -9.77
N ILE A 133 17.11 -13.96 -10.10
CA ILE A 133 16.79 -12.52 -10.00
C ILE A 133 15.87 -12.15 -11.15
N VAL A 134 14.67 -11.71 -10.84
CA VAL A 134 13.68 -11.29 -11.84
C VAL A 134 13.80 -9.79 -12.10
N ILE A 135 13.99 -9.43 -13.37
CA ILE A 135 13.86 -8.07 -13.90
C ILE A 135 12.53 -8.04 -14.65
N ASP A 136 11.58 -7.28 -14.13
CA ASP A 136 10.22 -7.18 -14.66
C ASP A 136 9.92 -5.80 -15.26
N GLY A 137 8.67 -5.60 -15.70
CA GLY A 137 8.23 -4.33 -16.31
C GLY A 137 8.81 -4.07 -17.71
N LEU A 138 9.31 -5.11 -18.40
CA LEU A 138 9.86 -4.99 -19.74
C LEU A 138 8.76 -4.95 -20.80
N THR A 139 9.01 -4.25 -21.90
CA THR A 139 8.11 -4.23 -23.05
C THR A 139 8.18 -5.56 -23.80
N PRO A 140 7.04 -6.21 -24.14
CA PRO A 140 7.01 -7.43 -24.92
C PRO A 140 7.60 -7.27 -26.32
N ASN A 141 8.13 -8.39 -26.89
CA ASN A 141 8.68 -8.49 -28.24
C ASN A 141 9.72 -7.38 -28.54
N THR A 142 10.56 -7.04 -27.54
CA THR A 142 11.49 -5.92 -27.60
C THR A 142 12.91 -6.40 -27.28
N GLU A 143 13.90 -5.86 -28.00
CA GLU A 143 15.32 -6.15 -27.78
C GLU A 143 15.87 -5.31 -26.61
N PHE A 144 16.44 -5.98 -25.64
CA PHE A 144 17.09 -5.41 -24.47
C PHE A 144 18.53 -5.85 -24.36
N VAL A 145 19.32 -5.06 -23.67
CA VAL A 145 20.60 -5.46 -23.12
C VAL A 145 20.49 -5.48 -21.60
N ILE A 146 20.72 -6.64 -21.02
CA ILE A 146 20.82 -6.85 -19.60
C ILE A 146 22.29 -6.86 -19.25
N TYR A 147 22.70 -6.04 -18.30
CA TYR A 147 24.10 -5.93 -17.92
C TYR A 147 24.25 -5.77 -16.41
N ALA A 148 25.44 -6.10 -15.94
CA ALA A 148 25.76 -5.98 -14.54
C ALA A 148 27.25 -5.64 -14.38
N TYR A 149 27.58 -4.99 -13.30
CA TYR A 149 28.97 -4.70 -12.90
C TYR A 149 29.09 -4.57 -11.39
N GLY A 150 30.29 -4.83 -10.89
CA GLY A 150 30.61 -4.60 -9.50
C GLY A 150 30.59 -3.11 -9.19
N LEU A 151 29.86 -2.74 -8.13
CA LEU A 151 29.67 -1.35 -7.70
C LEU A 151 29.69 -1.29 -6.17
N THR A 152 30.39 -0.30 -5.63
CA THR A 152 30.38 -0.01 -4.19
C THR A 152 29.29 1.00 -3.84
N ALA A 153 28.90 1.10 -2.57
CA ALA A 153 27.90 2.06 -2.11
C ALA A 153 28.30 3.53 -2.35
N ASP A 154 29.59 3.84 -2.34
CA ASP A 154 30.13 5.18 -2.67
C ASP A 154 30.20 5.46 -4.18
N GLY A 155 29.78 4.49 -5.02
CA GLY A 155 29.64 4.66 -6.46
C GLY A 155 30.91 4.36 -7.26
N GLU A 156 31.84 3.57 -6.74
CA GLU A 156 33.02 3.14 -7.48
C GLU A 156 32.79 1.80 -8.19
N ARG A 157 33.08 1.74 -9.49
CA ARG A 157 33.03 0.50 -10.26
C ARG A 157 34.22 -0.42 -9.91
N THR A 158 33.92 -1.69 -9.62
CA THR A 158 34.94 -2.67 -9.18
C THR A 158 35.21 -3.78 -10.16
N THR A 159 34.41 -3.93 -11.24
CA THR A 159 34.60 -4.90 -12.33
C THR A 159 34.38 -4.27 -13.70
N ASP A 160 34.75 -4.98 -14.75
CA ASP A 160 34.22 -4.70 -16.09
C ASP A 160 32.71 -4.91 -16.14
N ILE A 161 32.03 -4.29 -17.11
CA ILE A 161 30.63 -4.50 -17.40
C ILE A 161 30.47 -5.84 -18.13
N VAL A 162 29.60 -6.70 -17.61
CA VAL A 162 29.17 -7.93 -18.32
C VAL A 162 27.76 -7.71 -18.85
N ALA A 163 27.55 -7.99 -20.13
CA ALA A 163 26.28 -7.72 -20.81
C ALA A 163 25.78 -8.95 -21.59
N ARG A 164 24.47 -9.07 -21.70
CA ARG A 164 23.76 -10.08 -22.50
C ARG A 164 22.61 -9.42 -23.23
N GLU A 165 22.44 -9.78 -24.49
CA GLU A 165 21.27 -9.37 -25.28
C GLU A 165 20.15 -10.38 -25.06
N ALA A 166 18.92 -9.88 -24.95
CA ALA A 166 17.71 -10.67 -24.90
C ALA A 166 16.60 -9.97 -25.68
N THR A 167 15.72 -10.78 -26.27
CA THR A 167 14.48 -10.27 -26.83
C THR A 167 13.35 -10.88 -26.01
N THR A 168 12.53 -10.05 -25.41
CA THR A 168 11.34 -10.50 -24.67
C THR A 168 10.37 -11.22 -25.60
N GLU A 169 9.64 -12.19 -25.04
CA GLU A 169 8.65 -12.95 -25.81
C GLU A 169 7.50 -12.04 -26.28
N LYS A 170 6.77 -12.51 -27.30
CA LYS A 170 5.54 -11.84 -27.71
C LYS A 170 4.45 -12.04 -26.68
N PRO A 171 3.52 -11.06 -26.56
CA PRO A 171 2.33 -11.25 -25.75
C PRO A 171 1.56 -12.50 -26.16
N TYR A 172 0.98 -13.19 -25.19
CA TYR A 172 0.08 -14.31 -25.48
C TYR A 172 -1.23 -13.81 -26.09
N GLU A 173 -1.55 -14.26 -27.33
CA GLU A 173 -2.73 -13.81 -28.07
C GLU A 173 -3.96 -14.73 -27.91
N GLY A 174 -3.78 -15.91 -27.28
CA GLY A 174 -4.85 -16.90 -27.12
C GLY A 174 -5.89 -16.56 -26.04
N ASP A 175 -6.83 -17.46 -25.87
CA ASP A 175 -7.80 -17.39 -24.77
C ASP A 175 -7.11 -17.61 -23.43
N ILE A 176 -7.52 -16.86 -22.43
CA ILE A 176 -6.95 -16.89 -21.10
C ILE A 176 -8.04 -17.02 -20.05
N THR A 177 -7.72 -17.74 -18.99
CA THR A 177 -8.54 -17.85 -17.79
C THR A 177 -7.75 -17.35 -16.59
N PHE A 178 -8.45 -16.98 -15.54
CA PHE A 178 -7.85 -16.49 -14.29
C PHE A 178 -8.34 -17.35 -13.14
N ASP A 179 -7.42 -17.77 -12.29
CA ASP A 179 -7.70 -18.40 -11.02
C ASP A 179 -7.66 -17.35 -9.89
N PHE A 180 -8.48 -17.54 -8.86
CA PHE A 180 -8.58 -16.66 -7.72
C PHE A 180 -8.34 -17.44 -6.43
N ASP A 181 -7.39 -17.01 -5.62
CA ASP A 181 -7.22 -17.46 -4.23
C ASP A 181 -7.72 -16.34 -3.32
N ILE A 182 -8.72 -16.63 -2.47
CA ILE A 182 -9.43 -15.64 -1.66
C ILE A 182 -9.29 -16.02 -0.20
N LYS A 183 -8.91 -15.06 0.65
CA LYS A 183 -8.86 -15.18 2.10
C LYS A 183 -9.57 -13.98 2.72
N GLU A 184 -10.27 -14.20 3.81
CA GLU A 184 -10.90 -13.13 4.57
C GLU A 184 -10.57 -13.29 6.05
N GLU A 185 -10.09 -12.21 6.66
CA GLU A 185 -9.87 -12.10 8.09
C GLU A 185 -10.34 -10.71 8.54
N ASP A 186 -11.17 -10.65 9.58
CA ASP A 186 -11.67 -9.39 10.15
C ASP A 186 -12.32 -8.45 9.11
N TYR A 187 -13.05 -9.00 8.14
CA TYR A 187 -13.69 -8.26 7.04
C TYR A 187 -12.70 -7.50 6.16
N ILE A 188 -11.50 -7.98 6.08
CA ILE A 188 -10.52 -7.65 5.05
C ILE A 188 -10.41 -8.88 4.16
N MET A 189 -10.81 -8.74 2.91
CA MET A 189 -10.66 -9.77 1.90
C MET A 189 -9.35 -9.54 1.17
N GLU A 190 -8.44 -10.50 1.28
CA GLU A 190 -7.23 -10.58 0.48
C GLU A 190 -7.46 -11.56 -0.65
N PHE A 191 -6.98 -11.23 -1.83
CA PHE A 191 -7.11 -12.12 -2.98
C PHE A 191 -5.88 -12.07 -3.88
N VAL A 192 -5.68 -13.18 -4.57
CA VAL A 192 -4.61 -13.36 -5.55
C VAL A 192 -5.24 -13.78 -6.87
N VAL A 193 -4.94 -13.03 -7.93
CA VAL A 193 -5.41 -13.34 -9.30
C VAL A 193 -4.25 -13.90 -10.11
N THR A 194 -4.39 -15.12 -10.61
CA THR A 194 -3.35 -15.82 -11.37
C THR A 194 -3.82 -16.09 -12.80
N PRO A 195 -3.21 -15.48 -13.82
CA PRO A 195 -3.51 -15.77 -15.21
C PRO A 195 -2.99 -17.15 -15.63
N SER A 196 -3.72 -17.85 -16.50
CA SER A 196 -3.31 -19.16 -17.03
C SER A 196 -2.07 -19.12 -17.92
N HIS A 197 -1.69 -17.94 -18.42
CA HIS A 197 -0.50 -17.68 -19.25
C HIS A 197 0.11 -16.34 -18.86
N LYS A 198 1.44 -16.27 -18.90
CA LYS A 198 2.18 -15.02 -18.73
C LYS A 198 2.09 -14.13 -20.00
N GLY A 199 2.43 -12.86 -19.88
CA GLY A 199 2.49 -11.94 -20.99
C GLY A 199 1.15 -11.38 -21.44
N VAL A 200 0.23 -11.25 -20.54
CA VAL A 200 -1.11 -10.79 -20.82
C VAL A 200 -1.42 -9.52 -20.04
N ASN A 201 -1.92 -8.53 -20.76
CA ASN A 201 -2.56 -7.38 -20.14
C ASN A 201 -3.92 -7.80 -19.62
N TYR A 202 -4.19 -7.57 -18.36
CA TYR A 202 -5.51 -7.83 -17.80
C TYR A 202 -5.93 -6.78 -16.76
N TYR A 203 -7.22 -6.67 -16.62
CA TYR A 203 -7.89 -5.89 -15.59
C TYR A 203 -8.58 -6.84 -14.62
N HIS A 204 -8.59 -6.52 -13.35
CA HIS A 204 -9.36 -7.24 -12.34
C HIS A 204 -10.02 -6.27 -11.38
N GLY A 205 -11.06 -6.75 -10.75
CA GLY A 205 -11.78 -5.98 -9.74
C GLY A 205 -12.63 -6.88 -8.84
N VAL A 206 -13.25 -6.22 -7.88
CA VAL A 206 -14.15 -6.81 -6.90
C VAL A 206 -15.41 -5.95 -6.84
N ALA A 207 -16.57 -6.57 -6.91
CA ALA A 207 -17.83 -5.89 -6.74
C ALA A 207 -18.81 -6.77 -5.96
N THR A 208 -19.79 -6.16 -5.32
CA THR A 208 -20.94 -6.89 -4.76
C THR A 208 -21.87 -7.38 -5.88
N GLU A 209 -22.62 -8.43 -5.61
CA GLU A 209 -23.66 -8.90 -6.53
C GLU A 209 -24.66 -7.78 -6.89
N ALA A 210 -25.00 -6.91 -5.93
CA ALA A 210 -25.88 -5.78 -6.14
C ALA A 210 -25.29 -4.71 -7.09
N GLU A 211 -24.01 -4.44 -6.99
CA GLU A 211 -23.31 -3.53 -7.92
C GLU A 211 -23.27 -4.11 -9.34
N ILE A 212 -22.97 -5.38 -9.49
CA ILE A 212 -23.01 -6.06 -10.80
C ILE A 212 -24.40 -5.98 -11.43
N GLU A 213 -25.48 -6.18 -10.68
CA GLU A 213 -26.84 -6.05 -11.20
C GLU A 213 -27.16 -4.59 -11.61
N ALA A 214 -26.74 -3.60 -10.81
CA ALA A 214 -26.89 -2.20 -11.18
C ALA A 214 -26.07 -1.85 -12.45
N TRP A 215 -24.89 -2.41 -12.62
CA TRP A 215 -24.06 -2.23 -13.81
C TRP A 215 -24.68 -2.86 -15.07
N LYS A 216 -25.35 -4.02 -14.94
CA LYS A 216 -26.12 -4.62 -16.05
C LYS A 216 -27.27 -3.73 -16.49
N GLU A 217 -27.97 -3.13 -15.54
CA GLU A 217 -29.02 -2.15 -15.85
C GLU A 217 -28.45 -0.93 -16.56
N LEU A 218 -27.32 -0.39 -16.08
CA LEU A 218 -26.63 0.77 -16.68
C LEU A 218 -26.14 0.47 -18.10
N ALA A 219 -25.55 -0.71 -18.31
CA ALA A 219 -25.09 -1.16 -19.61
C ALA A 219 -26.22 -1.56 -20.57
N ALA A 220 -27.46 -1.69 -20.06
CA ALA A 220 -28.61 -2.29 -20.76
C ALA A 220 -28.28 -3.65 -21.39
N SER A 221 -27.49 -4.47 -20.65
CA SER A 221 -26.96 -5.77 -21.10
C SER A 221 -26.86 -6.74 -19.92
N ASP A 222 -27.29 -7.98 -20.13
CA ASP A 222 -27.08 -9.06 -19.17
C ASP A 222 -25.66 -9.65 -19.22
N ASN A 223 -24.84 -9.21 -20.16
CA ASN A 223 -23.47 -9.67 -20.32
C ASN A 223 -22.58 -9.02 -19.25
N LEU A 224 -21.89 -9.85 -18.48
CA LEU A 224 -21.03 -9.40 -17.38
C LEU A 224 -19.88 -8.51 -17.86
N ARG A 225 -19.28 -8.82 -19.02
CA ARG A 225 -18.22 -7.98 -19.59
C ARG A 225 -18.71 -6.56 -19.90
N ASP A 226 -19.91 -6.44 -20.50
CA ASP A 226 -20.49 -5.14 -20.83
C ASP A 226 -20.84 -4.37 -19.54
N ALA A 227 -21.33 -5.07 -18.52
CA ALA A 227 -21.62 -4.49 -17.21
C ALA A 227 -20.35 -3.94 -16.54
N ILE A 228 -19.28 -4.70 -16.48
CA ILE A 228 -17.98 -4.28 -15.93
C ILE A 228 -17.40 -3.11 -16.76
N GLN A 229 -17.46 -3.21 -18.10
CA GLN A 229 -16.96 -2.15 -18.95
C GLN A 229 -17.60 -0.81 -18.63
N VAL A 230 -18.93 -0.76 -18.49
CA VAL A 230 -19.67 0.48 -18.28
C VAL A 230 -19.70 0.89 -16.80
N GLY A 231 -19.94 -0.06 -15.90
CA GLY A 231 -20.20 0.23 -14.50
C GLY A 231 -18.94 0.39 -13.65
N ASP A 232 -17.83 -0.22 -14.05
CA ASP A 232 -16.55 -0.11 -13.36
C ASP A 232 -15.55 0.71 -14.18
N ILE A 233 -15.11 0.21 -15.34
CA ILE A 233 -13.99 0.82 -16.08
C ILE A 233 -14.34 2.23 -16.55
N GLU A 234 -15.44 2.41 -17.30
CA GLU A 234 -15.81 3.73 -17.82
C GLU A 234 -16.15 4.72 -16.71
N ALA A 235 -16.86 4.25 -15.67
CA ALA A 235 -17.22 5.08 -14.53
C ALA A 235 -15.97 5.59 -13.77
N ASN A 236 -14.96 4.73 -13.59
CA ASN A 236 -13.70 5.13 -12.98
C ASN A 236 -12.90 6.06 -13.87
N ILE A 237 -12.80 5.80 -15.17
CA ILE A 237 -12.14 6.72 -16.11
C ILE A 237 -12.79 8.11 -16.04
N ASP A 238 -14.12 8.20 -16.14
CA ASP A 238 -14.84 9.46 -16.07
C ASP A 238 -14.61 10.19 -14.74
N MET A 239 -14.61 9.47 -13.64
CA MET A 239 -14.31 10.01 -12.30
C MET A 239 -12.89 10.56 -12.23
N PHE A 240 -11.87 9.78 -12.61
CA PHE A 240 -10.46 10.19 -12.54
C PHE A 240 -10.16 11.38 -13.44
N VAL A 241 -10.75 11.42 -14.65
CA VAL A 241 -10.66 12.58 -15.55
C VAL A 241 -11.34 13.81 -14.95
N SER A 242 -12.54 13.66 -14.39
CA SER A 242 -13.29 14.78 -13.81
C SER A 242 -12.59 15.43 -12.61
N TYR A 243 -11.83 14.65 -11.85
CA TYR A 243 -11.00 15.14 -10.73
C TYR A 243 -9.59 15.58 -11.16
N GLY A 244 -9.22 15.40 -12.43
CA GLY A 244 -7.91 15.76 -12.97
C GLY A 244 -6.77 14.86 -12.47
N PHE A 245 -7.06 13.61 -12.11
CA PHE A 245 -6.06 12.64 -11.74
C PHE A 245 -5.36 12.01 -12.94
N ILE A 246 -6.05 11.91 -14.06
CA ILE A 246 -5.54 11.45 -15.36
C ILE A 246 -6.06 12.36 -16.47
N ASP A 247 -5.31 12.43 -17.60
CA ASP A 247 -5.67 13.19 -18.78
C ASP A 247 -6.18 12.30 -19.93
N SER A 248 -6.02 10.98 -19.84
CA SER A 248 -6.35 10.05 -20.93
C SER A 248 -6.69 8.64 -20.45
N ARG A 249 -7.41 7.89 -21.31
CA ARG A 249 -7.65 6.44 -21.11
C ARG A 249 -6.36 5.64 -21.04
N LYS A 250 -5.34 6.05 -21.80
CA LYS A 250 -4.04 5.39 -21.76
C LYS A 250 -3.37 5.51 -20.38
N GLU A 251 -3.47 6.65 -19.73
CA GLU A 251 -2.96 6.82 -18.36
C GLU A 251 -3.72 5.93 -17.38
N TYR A 252 -5.05 5.77 -17.56
CA TYR A 252 -5.83 4.82 -16.76
C TYR A 252 -5.38 3.37 -17.00
N PHE A 253 -5.17 3.01 -18.28
CA PHE A 253 -4.62 1.71 -18.63
C PHE A 253 -3.26 1.48 -17.96
N ASP A 254 -2.31 2.40 -18.13
CA ASP A 254 -0.97 2.29 -17.55
C ASP A 254 -0.99 2.20 -16.01
N MET A 255 -1.98 2.81 -15.36
CA MET A 255 -2.15 2.77 -13.91
C MET A 255 -2.76 1.46 -13.41
N CYS A 256 -3.76 0.91 -14.12
CA CYS A 256 -4.56 -0.22 -13.67
C CYS A 256 -4.19 -1.54 -14.35
N ASN A 257 -3.34 -1.49 -15.40
CA ASN A 257 -2.96 -2.70 -16.11
C ASN A 257 -2.05 -3.59 -15.27
N VAL A 258 -2.37 -4.87 -15.28
CA VAL A 258 -1.53 -5.91 -14.67
C VAL A 258 -0.90 -6.74 -15.76
N TYR A 259 0.40 -7.00 -15.62
CA TYR A 259 1.16 -7.88 -16.50
C TYR A 259 1.57 -9.14 -15.76
N ASP A 260 1.46 -10.28 -16.42
CA ASP A 260 2.16 -11.54 -16.14
C ASP A 260 2.01 -12.20 -14.81
N THR A 261 1.75 -11.47 -13.78
CA THR A 261 1.92 -11.95 -12.43
C THR A 261 0.61 -12.07 -11.69
N VAL A 262 0.67 -12.92 -10.72
CA VAL A 262 -0.17 -12.94 -9.56
C VAL A 262 -0.30 -11.51 -9.04
N ASN A 263 -1.48 -10.94 -9.07
CA ASN A 263 -1.75 -9.68 -8.44
C ASN A 263 -2.39 -9.90 -7.08
N ASP A 264 -1.72 -9.42 -6.05
CA ASP A 264 -2.24 -9.39 -4.69
C ASP A 264 -3.12 -8.15 -4.52
N GLY A 265 -4.37 -8.36 -4.16
CA GLY A 265 -5.30 -7.28 -3.85
C GLY A 265 -5.92 -7.46 -2.47
N TRP A 266 -6.44 -6.39 -1.92
CA TRP A 266 -7.23 -6.43 -0.70
C TRP A 266 -8.41 -5.45 -0.78
N GLU A 267 -9.51 -5.81 -0.12
CA GLU A 267 -10.72 -4.99 -0.06
C GLU A 267 -11.34 -5.07 1.34
N ARG A 268 -11.84 -3.93 1.83
CA ARG A 268 -12.70 -3.92 3.01
C ARG A 268 -14.09 -4.35 2.61
N VAL A 269 -14.54 -5.46 3.17
CA VAL A 269 -15.80 -6.08 2.79
C VAL A 269 -16.88 -5.88 3.85
N LYS A 270 -18.12 -5.86 3.42
CA LYS A 270 -19.30 -5.83 4.30
C LYS A 270 -19.62 -7.25 4.75
N ALA A 271 -20.15 -7.37 5.97
CA ALA A 271 -20.64 -8.64 6.48
C ALA A 271 -21.86 -9.15 5.69
N ASP A 272 -22.05 -10.47 5.67
CA ASP A 272 -23.18 -11.15 5.02
C ASP A 272 -23.44 -10.65 3.58
N THR A 273 -22.37 -10.41 2.85
CA THR A 273 -22.45 -9.82 1.51
C THR A 273 -21.75 -10.72 0.50
N LYS A 274 -22.42 -10.97 -0.63
CA LYS A 274 -21.84 -11.72 -1.74
C LYS A 274 -21.04 -10.79 -2.64
N TYR A 275 -19.79 -11.14 -2.81
CA TYR A 275 -18.82 -10.48 -3.70
C TYR A 275 -18.55 -11.34 -4.93
N ILE A 276 -18.28 -10.68 -6.02
CA ILE A 276 -17.85 -11.28 -7.28
C ILE A 276 -16.50 -10.64 -7.62
N LEU A 277 -15.46 -11.47 -7.61
CA LEU A 277 -14.16 -11.10 -8.14
C LEU A 277 -14.18 -11.40 -9.63
N TYR A 278 -13.58 -10.56 -10.43
CA TYR A 278 -13.52 -10.74 -11.87
C TYR A 278 -12.16 -10.33 -12.42
N ALA A 279 -11.76 -11.00 -13.51
CA ALA A 279 -10.60 -10.62 -14.30
C ALA A 279 -10.83 -10.94 -15.78
N ALA A 280 -10.33 -10.09 -16.64
CA ALA A 280 -10.40 -10.26 -18.09
C ALA A 280 -9.22 -9.59 -18.78
N LYS A 281 -8.84 -10.06 -19.95
CA LYS A 281 -7.92 -9.34 -20.84
C LYS A 281 -8.52 -7.98 -21.21
N TRP A 282 -7.67 -6.99 -21.35
CA TRP A 282 -8.06 -5.71 -21.92
C TRP A 282 -6.94 -5.12 -22.78
N ASP A 283 -7.26 -4.08 -23.55
CA ASP A 283 -6.32 -3.41 -24.42
C ASP A 283 -5.99 -1.97 -23.96
N GLU A 284 -5.08 -1.32 -24.65
CA GLU A 284 -4.64 0.05 -24.37
C GLU A 284 -5.76 1.12 -24.48
N ASN A 285 -6.91 0.75 -25.06
CA ASN A 285 -8.10 1.60 -25.07
C ASN A 285 -8.98 1.40 -23.83
N CYS A 286 -8.55 0.56 -22.90
CA CYS A 286 -9.32 0.09 -21.75
C CYS A 286 -10.56 -0.74 -22.12
N ASP A 287 -10.56 -1.39 -23.28
CA ASP A 287 -11.65 -2.26 -23.70
C ASP A 287 -11.38 -3.70 -23.25
N LEU A 288 -12.34 -4.32 -22.54
CA LEU A 288 -12.25 -5.71 -22.14
C LEU A 288 -12.35 -6.64 -23.35
N ILE A 289 -11.45 -7.63 -23.43
CA ILE A 289 -11.32 -8.58 -24.52
C ILE A 289 -11.56 -10.01 -24.04
N GLY A 290 -12.36 -10.76 -24.78
CA GLY A 290 -12.60 -12.18 -24.50
C GLY A 290 -13.58 -12.43 -23.36
N GLU A 291 -13.42 -13.58 -22.71
CA GLU A 291 -14.28 -14.01 -21.61
C GLU A 291 -13.81 -13.41 -20.27
N VAL A 292 -14.76 -13.15 -19.39
CA VAL A 292 -14.50 -12.71 -18.02
C VAL A 292 -14.46 -13.94 -17.12
N SER A 293 -13.34 -14.17 -16.43
CA SER A 293 -13.26 -15.14 -15.35
C SER A 293 -13.79 -14.55 -14.07
N THR A 294 -14.50 -15.32 -13.26
CA THR A 294 -15.07 -14.88 -11.99
C THR A 294 -14.87 -15.88 -10.87
N ALA A 295 -14.81 -15.35 -9.63
CA ALA A 295 -14.97 -16.14 -8.42
C ALA A 295 -15.99 -15.46 -7.51
N GLU A 296 -16.81 -16.25 -6.83
CA GLU A 296 -17.80 -15.78 -5.88
C GLU A 296 -17.29 -16.01 -4.46
N TYR A 297 -17.50 -15.04 -3.59
CA TYR A 297 -17.20 -15.13 -2.17
C TYR A 297 -18.31 -14.48 -1.36
N THR A 298 -18.74 -15.14 -0.28
CA THR A 298 -19.74 -14.58 0.63
C THR A 298 -19.12 -14.42 2.00
N THR A 299 -19.07 -13.20 2.48
CA THR A 299 -18.50 -12.86 3.77
C THR A 299 -19.34 -13.40 4.92
N ALA A 300 -18.68 -13.67 6.05
CA ALA A 300 -19.38 -14.11 7.25
C ALA A 300 -20.35 -13.03 7.77
N PRO A 301 -21.48 -13.42 8.38
CA PRO A 301 -22.34 -12.45 9.05
C PRO A 301 -21.63 -11.82 10.25
N ALA A 302 -21.92 -10.55 10.53
CA ALA A 302 -21.41 -9.88 11.72
C ALA A 302 -22.00 -10.49 12.99
N GLU A 303 -21.14 -10.68 13.98
CA GLU A 303 -21.61 -11.10 15.31
C GLU A 303 -22.35 -9.95 15.99
N MET A 304 -23.55 -10.24 16.50
CA MET A 304 -24.34 -9.26 17.25
C MET A 304 -23.69 -8.99 18.61
N SER A 305 -23.46 -7.72 18.90
CA SER A 305 -22.90 -7.30 20.18
C SER A 305 -23.96 -7.28 21.29
N SER A 306 -23.60 -7.74 22.46
CA SER A 306 -24.40 -7.58 23.68
C SER A 306 -24.15 -6.24 24.38
N ASN A 307 -23.35 -5.35 23.79
CA ASN A 307 -23.01 -4.05 24.36
C ASN A 307 -24.26 -3.19 24.60
N LYS A 308 -24.39 -2.70 25.82
CA LYS A 308 -25.40 -1.72 26.19
C LYS A 308 -24.73 -0.43 26.55
N VAL A 309 -25.21 0.65 25.94
CA VAL A 309 -24.66 1.98 26.18
C VAL A 309 -25.59 2.81 27.07
N THR A 310 -24.98 3.56 27.97
CA THR A 310 -25.66 4.59 28.77
C THR A 310 -24.99 5.93 28.47
N VAL A 311 -25.81 6.95 28.17
CA VAL A 311 -25.31 8.25 27.73
C VAL A 311 -25.68 9.32 28.74
N GLU A 312 -24.73 10.17 29.07
CA GLU A 312 -24.92 11.36 29.89
C GLU A 312 -24.47 12.59 29.12
N ILE A 313 -25.34 13.59 28.98
CA ILE A 313 -24.98 14.90 28.45
C ILE A 313 -24.24 15.66 29.55
N LYS A 314 -22.97 15.97 29.33
CA LYS A 314 -22.13 16.69 30.31
C LYS A 314 -22.20 18.18 30.15
N GLU A 315 -22.23 18.68 28.93
CA GLU A 315 -22.23 20.09 28.61
C GLU A 315 -22.93 20.35 27.28
N VAL A 316 -23.67 21.45 27.21
CA VAL A 316 -24.27 21.96 25.97
C VAL A 316 -24.08 23.47 25.95
N ASN A 317 -23.53 24.01 24.87
CA ASN A 317 -23.46 25.41 24.61
C ASN A 317 -23.87 25.78 23.18
N GLN A 318 -23.65 26.99 22.73
CA GLN A 318 -24.09 27.46 21.41
C GLN A 318 -23.45 26.72 20.21
N SER A 319 -22.30 26.08 20.42
CA SER A 319 -21.50 25.50 19.32
C SER A 319 -20.89 24.15 19.65
N GLN A 320 -21.14 23.63 20.86
CA GLN A 320 -20.55 22.38 21.34
C GLN A 320 -21.55 21.59 22.18
N VAL A 321 -21.42 20.27 22.09
CA VAL A 321 -22.06 19.29 22.96
C VAL A 321 -21.02 18.30 23.43
N THR A 322 -20.93 18.10 24.74
CA THR A 322 -20.08 17.08 25.36
C THR A 322 -20.95 15.99 25.95
N ILE A 323 -20.72 14.75 25.55
CA ILE A 323 -21.39 13.56 26.10
C ILE A 323 -20.37 12.60 26.71
N SER A 324 -20.83 11.83 27.68
CA SER A 324 -20.11 10.67 28.20
C SER A 324 -20.92 9.42 27.93
N VAL A 325 -20.29 8.45 27.32
CA VAL A 325 -20.87 7.12 27.02
C VAL A 325 -20.22 6.10 27.91
N LYS A 326 -21.01 5.26 28.54
CA LYS A 326 -20.58 4.07 29.30
C LYS A 326 -21.09 2.82 28.61
N THR A 327 -20.25 1.81 28.55
CA THR A 327 -20.49 0.56 27.83
C THR A 327 -20.43 -0.64 28.77
N THR A 328 -21.08 -1.73 28.39
CA THR A 328 -21.00 -2.99 29.14
C THR A 328 -19.96 -3.96 28.61
N THR A 329 -19.52 -3.76 27.36
CA THR A 329 -18.46 -4.53 26.71
C THR A 329 -17.46 -3.58 26.04
N ASN A 330 -16.38 -4.10 25.47
CA ASN A 330 -15.40 -3.32 24.74
C ASN A 330 -15.61 -3.41 23.20
N ASP A 331 -16.78 -3.83 22.76
CA ASP A 331 -17.09 -3.95 21.34
C ASP A 331 -17.15 -2.56 20.69
N PRO A 332 -16.79 -2.43 19.41
CA PRO A 332 -16.78 -1.14 18.70
C PRO A 332 -18.20 -0.57 18.55
N TYR A 333 -18.31 0.73 18.70
CA TYR A 333 -19.53 1.48 18.47
C TYR A 333 -19.26 2.88 17.92
N VAL A 334 -20.18 3.38 17.13
CA VAL A 334 -20.14 4.71 16.52
C VAL A 334 -20.87 5.71 17.40
N ILE A 335 -20.33 6.95 17.52
CA ILE A 335 -21.04 8.09 18.12
C ILE A 335 -21.04 9.21 17.09
N ILE A 336 -22.15 9.55 16.50
CA ILE A 336 -22.25 10.60 15.48
C ILE A 336 -23.41 11.56 15.72
N PRO A 337 -23.20 12.91 15.71
CA PRO A 337 -24.27 13.89 15.80
C PRO A 337 -24.87 14.14 14.41
N MET A 338 -26.19 14.05 14.31
CA MET A 338 -26.95 14.44 13.12
C MET A 338 -27.91 15.56 13.48
N LYS A 339 -28.21 16.44 12.53
CA LYS A 339 -29.34 17.34 12.76
C LYS A 339 -30.62 16.52 12.78
N SER A 340 -31.49 16.79 13.77
CA SER A 340 -32.72 16.03 13.91
C SER A 340 -33.63 16.12 12.66
N GLU A 341 -33.61 17.26 11.96
CA GLU A 341 -34.35 17.49 10.72
C GLU A 341 -33.89 16.58 9.57
N ASP A 342 -32.60 16.21 9.51
CA ASP A 342 -32.03 15.41 8.41
C ASP A 342 -32.43 13.92 8.49
N ILE A 343 -32.88 13.47 9.68
CA ILE A 343 -33.27 12.06 9.94
C ILE A 343 -34.74 11.92 10.42
N GLU A 344 -35.51 12.98 10.31
CA GLU A 344 -36.92 12.98 10.76
C GLU A 344 -37.75 11.99 9.95
N GLY A 345 -38.44 11.11 10.65
CA GLY A 345 -39.32 10.10 10.05
C GLY A 345 -38.64 8.83 9.55
N MET A 346 -37.29 8.75 9.64
CA MET A 346 -36.53 7.56 9.27
C MET A 346 -36.59 6.49 10.37
N THR A 347 -36.62 5.23 9.96
CA THR A 347 -36.38 4.07 10.85
C THR A 347 -34.89 3.98 11.24
N ASP A 348 -34.57 3.15 12.25
CA ASP A 348 -33.18 2.95 12.67
C ASP A 348 -32.31 2.38 11.53
N ASP A 349 -32.86 1.46 10.75
CA ASP A 349 -32.15 0.88 9.59
C ASP A 349 -31.94 1.91 8.47
N GLU A 350 -32.91 2.79 8.20
CA GLU A 350 -32.78 3.86 7.23
C GLU A 350 -31.72 4.89 7.67
N ILE A 351 -31.70 5.25 8.97
CA ILE A 351 -30.68 6.14 9.54
C ILE A 351 -29.30 5.48 9.45
N PHE A 352 -29.18 4.20 9.82
CA PHE A 352 -27.93 3.46 9.76
C PHE A 352 -27.38 3.46 8.32
N ASN A 353 -28.22 3.08 7.35
CA ASN A 353 -27.83 3.07 5.94
C ASN A 353 -27.44 4.47 5.43
N TYR A 354 -28.18 5.50 5.82
CA TYR A 354 -27.88 6.89 5.47
C TYR A 354 -26.52 7.33 6.02
N VAL A 355 -26.25 7.04 7.30
CA VAL A 355 -24.97 7.41 7.96
C VAL A 355 -23.81 6.66 7.34
N THR A 356 -23.93 5.36 7.16
CA THR A 356 -22.85 4.51 6.65
C THR A 356 -22.56 4.72 5.16
N SER A 357 -23.52 5.22 4.38
CA SER A 357 -23.33 5.54 2.95
C SER A 357 -22.86 6.97 2.73
N ALA A 358 -23.55 7.95 3.33
CA ALA A 358 -23.24 9.37 3.09
C ALA A 358 -22.06 9.89 3.90
N TYR A 359 -21.70 9.24 5.00
CA TYR A 359 -20.69 9.67 5.97
C TYR A 359 -19.69 8.56 6.29
N ASP A 360 -19.46 7.62 5.38
CA ASP A 360 -18.54 6.48 5.56
C ASP A 360 -17.16 6.91 6.07
N TYR A 361 -16.60 7.98 5.49
CA TYR A 361 -15.33 8.55 5.92
C TYR A 361 -15.31 9.06 7.37
N LEU A 362 -16.46 9.38 7.96
CA LEU A 362 -16.59 9.78 9.35
C LEU A 362 -16.83 8.59 10.28
N VAL A 363 -17.38 7.50 9.79
CA VAL A 363 -17.71 6.32 10.62
C VAL A 363 -16.48 5.78 11.32
N SER A 364 -15.35 5.68 10.60
CA SER A 364 -14.08 5.22 11.18
C SER A 364 -13.53 6.20 12.22
N GLU A 365 -13.63 7.52 11.99
CA GLU A 365 -13.19 8.58 12.93
C GLU A 365 -14.05 8.62 14.19
N TYR A 366 -15.33 8.28 14.07
CA TYR A 366 -16.31 8.31 15.16
C TYR A 366 -16.59 6.93 15.78
N THR A 367 -15.74 5.94 15.50
CA THR A 367 -15.80 4.61 16.11
C THR A 367 -14.94 4.53 17.37
N PHE A 368 -15.50 4.04 18.45
CA PHE A 368 -14.87 3.97 19.77
C PHE A 368 -15.10 2.60 20.41
N ASN A 369 -14.28 2.28 21.41
CA ASN A 369 -14.40 1.07 22.23
C ASN A 369 -14.42 1.44 23.72
N GLY A 370 -15.23 0.77 24.51
CA GLY A 370 -15.31 0.98 25.95
C GLY A 370 -15.88 2.37 26.33
N ASP A 371 -15.71 2.76 27.59
CA ASP A 371 -16.21 4.05 28.10
C ASP A 371 -15.51 5.21 27.39
N HIS A 372 -16.27 6.19 26.92
CA HIS A 372 -15.70 7.32 26.17
C HIS A 372 -16.41 8.64 26.49
N THR A 373 -15.67 9.75 26.44
CA THR A 373 -16.22 11.11 26.52
C THR A 373 -15.83 11.87 25.27
N ARG A 374 -16.81 12.40 24.56
CA ARG A 374 -16.60 13.12 23.30
C ARG A 374 -17.24 14.50 23.35
N THR A 375 -16.50 15.50 22.83
CA THR A 375 -17.02 16.85 22.57
C THR A 375 -17.16 17.02 21.06
N PHE A 376 -18.35 17.32 20.63
CA PHE A 376 -18.66 17.73 19.25
C PHE A 376 -18.62 19.25 19.21
N SER A 377 -17.84 19.81 18.32
CA SER A 377 -17.66 21.25 18.12
C SER A 377 -18.15 21.71 16.75
N ARG A 378 -18.21 23.03 16.54
CA ARG A 378 -18.70 23.65 15.30
C ARG A 378 -20.16 23.35 15.00
N MET A 379 -20.95 23.06 16.01
CA MET A 379 -22.40 22.90 15.89
C MET A 379 -23.07 24.27 15.68
N ARG A 380 -24.23 24.29 15.04
CA ARG A 380 -25.02 25.53 14.86
C ARG A 380 -25.78 25.87 16.14
N PRO A 381 -25.86 27.16 16.53
CA PRO A 381 -26.70 27.58 17.65
C PRO A 381 -28.18 27.32 17.42
N GLU A 382 -28.96 27.19 18.48
CA GLU A 382 -30.43 27.03 18.47
C GLU A 382 -30.89 25.91 17.50
N THR A 383 -30.08 24.84 17.40
CA THR A 383 -30.33 23.75 16.45
C THR A 383 -30.52 22.44 17.21
N ASN A 384 -31.54 21.68 16.82
CA ASN A 384 -31.80 20.37 17.36
C ASN A 384 -30.88 19.34 16.68
N TYR A 385 -30.19 18.58 17.49
CA TYR A 385 -29.35 17.47 17.08
C TYR A 385 -29.81 16.19 17.75
N THR A 386 -29.69 15.09 17.03
CA THR A 386 -29.80 13.73 17.56
C THR A 386 -28.42 13.09 17.52
N ILE A 387 -27.88 12.75 18.69
CA ILE A 387 -26.63 12.00 18.77
C ILE A 387 -26.99 10.54 18.67
N LEU A 388 -26.48 9.89 17.64
CA LEU A 388 -26.71 8.48 17.32
C LEU A 388 -25.57 7.67 17.92
N ILE A 389 -25.89 6.57 18.61
CA ILE A 389 -24.92 5.61 19.11
C ILE A 389 -25.40 4.21 18.71
N PHE A 390 -24.57 3.48 17.98
CA PHE A 390 -24.86 2.13 17.52
C PHE A 390 -23.58 1.33 17.30
N GLY A 391 -23.63 0.03 17.52
CA GLY A 391 -22.55 -0.89 17.11
C GLY A 391 -22.53 -1.01 15.60
N ASN A 392 -21.34 -1.00 15.01
CA ASN A 392 -21.14 -1.22 13.59
C ASN A 392 -19.95 -2.16 13.38
N THR A 393 -20.21 -3.25 12.69
CA THR A 393 -19.15 -4.18 12.26
C THR A 393 -19.38 -4.48 10.78
N ALA A 394 -18.42 -4.10 9.98
CA ALA A 394 -18.42 -4.35 8.53
C ALA A 394 -19.75 -3.97 7.84
N GLY A 395 -20.26 -2.77 8.13
CA GLY A 395 -21.50 -2.27 7.51
C GLY A 395 -22.79 -2.90 8.04
N THR A 396 -22.74 -3.65 9.15
CA THR A 396 -23.92 -4.21 9.83
C THR A 396 -24.10 -3.55 11.18
N MET A 397 -25.32 -3.11 11.47
CA MET A 397 -25.68 -2.60 12.80
C MET A 397 -25.74 -3.76 13.81
N THR A 398 -24.81 -3.77 14.76
CA THR A 398 -24.64 -4.90 15.71
C THR A 398 -25.28 -4.68 17.06
N THR A 399 -25.81 -3.48 17.36
CA THR A 399 -26.62 -3.18 18.55
C THR A 399 -27.88 -2.42 18.18
N GLU A 400 -28.84 -2.34 19.10
CA GLU A 400 -29.92 -1.36 18.98
C GLU A 400 -29.34 0.06 18.91
N MET A 401 -29.96 0.94 18.12
CA MET A 401 -29.56 2.34 18.00
C MET A 401 -30.07 3.15 19.21
N VAL A 402 -29.17 3.82 19.89
CA VAL A 402 -29.50 4.78 20.95
C VAL A 402 -29.52 6.19 20.37
N LYS A 403 -30.60 6.92 20.58
CA LYS A 403 -30.81 8.29 20.10
C LYS A 403 -30.89 9.24 21.31
N VAL A 404 -30.02 10.25 21.31
CA VAL A 404 -29.98 11.28 22.39
C VAL A 404 -30.24 12.64 21.77
N GLU A 405 -31.41 13.21 22.04
CA GLU A 405 -31.78 14.53 21.56
C GLU A 405 -31.10 15.62 22.39
N VAL A 406 -30.59 16.64 21.73
CA VAL A 406 -29.96 17.79 22.35
C VAL A 406 -30.18 19.04 21.49
N THR A 407 -30.47 20.16 22.15
CA THR A 407 -30.58 21.46 21.49
C THR A 407 -29.44 22.36 21.93
N THR A 408 -28.67 22.89 20.97
CA THR A 408 -27.63 23.88 21.26
C THR A 408 -28.24 25.19 21.73
N THR A 409 -27.52 25.90 22.62
CA THR A 409 -28.02 27.18 23.17
C THR A 409 -27.98 28.28 22.14
N ALA A 410 -28.67 29.39 22.41
CA ALA A 410 -28.62 30.60 21.60
C ALA A 410 -27.20 31.20 21.55
N SER A 411 -26.88 31.86 20.46
CA SER A 411 -25.64 32.63 20.33
C SER A 411 -25.67 33.77 21.36
N GLY A 412 -24.54 34.02 22.03
CA GLY A 412 -24.38 35.22 22.85
C GLY A 412 -24.49 36.51 22.03
N ASP A 413 -24.90 37.60 22.64
CA ASP A 413 -24.95 38.90 21.95
C ASP A 413 -23.49 39.32 21.59
N PRO A 414 -23.20 39.60 20.30
CA PRO A 414 -21.86 40.05 19.90
C PRO A 414 -21.37 41.32 20.66
N LYS A 415 -22.28 42.09 21.22
CA LYS A 415 -21.94 43.27 22.02
C LYS A 415 -21.32 42.94 23.39
N ASP A 416 -21.50 41.71 23.86
CA ASP A 416 -20.94 41.24 25.14
C ASP A 416 -19.57 40.58 24.97
N CYS A 417 -19.06 40.48 23.72
CA CYS A 417 -17.74 39.91 23.44
C CYS A 417 -16.61 40.89 23.74
N THR A 418 -15.73 40.50 24.64
CA THR A 418 -14.47 41.22 24.89
C THR A 418 -13.29 40.36 24.45
N PHE A 419 -12.36 40.97 23.71
CA PHE A 419 -11.12 40.29 23.30
C PHE A 419 -9.96 40.86 24.12
N THR A 420 -9.21 39.99 24.78
CA THR A 420 -7.95 40.34 25.42
C THR A 420 -6.80 39.78 24.61
N PHE A 421 -5.93 40.63 24.10
CA PHE A 421 -4.72 40.25 23.41
C PHE A 421 -3.53 40.34 24.36
N ASN A 422 -2.89 39.23 24.64
CA ASN A 422 -1.58 39.19 25.28
C ASN A 422 -0.52 39.16 24.19
N ILE A 423 0.24 40.24 24.05
CA ILE A 423 1.43 40.26 23.17
C ILE A 423 2.57 39.72 24.03
N VAL A 424 3.11 38.58 23.64
CA VAL A 424 4.29 37.92 24.24
C VAL A 424 5.50 38.23 23.39
#